data_54430c46119a6448eea454ac3bf56243
#
_entry.id   54430c46119a6448eea454ac3bf56243
#
_cell.length_a   1.000
_cell.length_b   1.000
_cell.length_c   1.000
_cell.angle_alpha   90.00
_cell.angle_beta   90.00
_cell.angle_gamma   90.00
#
_symmetry.space_group_name_H-M   'P 1'
#
loop_
_entity.id
_entity.type
_entity.pdbx_description
1 polymer ?
#
loop_
_entity_poly.entity_id
_entity_poly.type
_entity_poly.pdbx_seq_one_letter_code
_entity_poly.pdbx_strand_id
1 'polypeptide(L)'
;RPSARMAWWSPGDGLPDILGGRDLEAGGTWLGLTAQGRLALVTNVRNPAKLDERAPSRGEIVPRWLGGKVSADRFWMHTALSGHNGFNLIAADFQQGECFWASNQNAAHPLRLEKGVYGLSNGTLDAPWRKVRKLKAQMRAAIAHNDSADALISHLFEALADRTTAPDAE
;
A
#
# COMPACT_ATOMS: atom_id res chain seq x y z
N ARG A 1 16.40 5.54 4.42
CA ARG A 1 17.00 4.71 3.38
C ARG A 1 17.07 5.50 2.08
N PRO A 2 18.16 5.40 1.31
CA PRO A 2 18.24 6.03 0.01
C PRO A 2 17.21 5.41 -0.94
N SER A 3 16.50 6.26 -1.67
CA SER A 3 15.42 5.82 -2.56
C SER A 3 15.57 6.47 -3.93
N ALA A 4 15.39 5.72 -4.99
CA ALA A 4 15.23 6.25 -6.33
C ALA A 4 13.85 6.92 -6.47
N ARG A 5 13.77 7.95 -7.31
CA ARG A 5 12.51 8.59 -7.67
C ARG A 5 11.61 7.60 -8.41
N MET A 6 10.31 7.89 -8.42
CA MET A 6 9.34 7.12 -9.18
C MET A 6 9.70 7.12 -10.67
N ALA A 7 9.88 5.93 -11.22
CA ALA A 7 10.18 5.67 -12.63
C ALA A 7 9.78 4.24 -12.99
N TRP A 8 9.79 3.89 -14.26
CA TRP A 8 9.73 2.51 -14.70
C TRP A 8 11.08 1.82 -14.43
N TRP A 9 11.03 0.64 -13.86
CA TRP A 9 12.21 -0.19 -13.64
C TRP A 9 11.86 -1.69 -13.70
N SER A 10 12.81 -2.51 -14.14
CA SER A 10 12.64 -3.95 -14.18
C SER A 10 13.11 -4.60 -12.88
N PRO A 11 12.28 -5.44 -12.23
CA PRO A 11 12.67 -6.20 -11.05
C PRO A 11 13.53 -7.44 -11.38
N GLY A 12 13.65 -7.80 -12.64
CA GLY A 12 14.43 -8.94 -13.13
C GLY A 12 13.83 -9.62 -14.34
N ASP A 13 14.53 -10.61 -14.86
CA ASP A 13 14.17 -11.30 -16.09
C ASP A 13 12.80 -11.99 -16.02
N GLY A 14 11.97 -11.72 -17.01
CA GLY A 14 10.65 -12.32 -17.16
C GLY A 14 9.56 -11.75 -16.25
N LEU A 15 9.87 -10.75 -15.45
CA LEU A 15 8.89 -10.02 -14.63
C LEU A 15 8.46 -8.72 -15.33
N PRO A 16 7.20 -8.28 -15.13
CA PRO A 16 6.75 -7.02 -15.70
C PRO A 16 7.48 -5.83 -15.07
N ASP A 17 7.70 -4.80 -15.86
CA ASP A 17 8.21 -3.54 -15.36
C ASP A 17 7.26 -2.90 -14.35
N ILE A 18 7.85 -2.26 -13.36
CA ILE A 18 7.15 -1.63 -12.24
C ILE A 18 7.32 -0.11 -12.34
N LEU A 19 6.22 0.62 -12.35
CA LEU A 19 6.20 2.04 -12.07
C LEU A 19 6.16 2.25 -10.56
N GLY A 20 7.23 2.80 -9.99
CA GLY A 20 7.34 3.02 -8.55
C GLY A 20 8.67 3.63 -8.15
N GLY A 21 8.76 4.12 -6.92
CA GLY A 21 10.05 4.42 -6.29
C GLY A 21 10.77 3.12 -5.95
N ARG A 22 12.09 3.15 -5.81
CA ARG A 22 12.88 1.96 -5.48
C ARG A 22 13.74 2.22 -4.24
N ASP A 23 13.71 1.29 -3.30
CA ASP A 23 14.66 1.23 -2.19
C ASP A 23 16.04 0.81 -2.74
N LEU A 24 17.02 1.70 -2.69
CA LEU A 24 18.35 1.42 -3.24
C LEU A 24 19.20 0.52 -2.33
N GLU A 25 18.78 0.33 -1.09
CA GLU A 25 19.44 -0.55 -0.13
C GLU A 25 18.87 -1.98 -0.19
N ALA A 26 17.54 -2.11 -0.09
CA ALA A 26 16.88 -3.42 -0.07
C ALA A 26 16.35 -3.87 -1.45
N GLY A 27 16.42 -3.02 -2.48
CA GLY A 27 16.06 -3.35 -3.86
C GLY A 27 14.56 -3.41 -4.16
N GLY A 28 13.70 -3.32 -3.16
CA GLY A 28 12.24 -3.39 -3.30
C GLY A 28 11.55 -2.04 -3.43
N THR A 29 10.24 -2.03 -3.24
CA THR A 29 9.41 -0.82 -3.23
C THR A 29 8.25 -0.93 -2.24
N TRP A 30 7.69 0.21 -1.83
CA TRP A 30 6.49 0.27 -0.97
C TRP A 30 5.20 0.49 -1.73
N LEU A 31 5.29 0.97 -2.97
CA LEU A 31 4.16 1.19 -3.87
C LEU A 31 4.63 0.93 -5.29
N GLY A 32 3.88 0.15 -6.04
CA GLY A 32 4.16 -0.11 -7.44
C GLY A 32 2.91 -0.44 -8.25
N LEU A 33 2.99 -0.15 -9.54
CA LEU A 33 1.97 -0.41 -10.53
C LEU A 33 2.64 -1.04 -11.76
N THR A 34 1.95 -1.97 -12.43
CA THR A 34 2.38 -2.50 -13.73
C THR A 34 1.50 -1.98 -14.87
N ALA A 35 2.02 -2.00 -16.10
CA ALA A 35 1.24 -1.65 -17.28
C ALA A 35 0.03 -2.57 -17.49
N GLN A 36 0.05 -3.78 -16.94
CA GLN A 36 -1.07 -4.74 -16.96
C GLN A 36 -2.16 -4.41 -15.92
N GLY A 37 -2.01 -3.33 -15.14
CA GLY A 37 -3.00 -2.89 -14.18
C GLY A 37 -2.97 -3.64 -12.84
N ARG A 38 -1.84 -4.22 -12.45
CA ARG A 38 -1.64 -4.71 -11.09
C ARG A 38 -1.01 -3.62 -10.22
N LEU A 39 -1.56 -3.41 -9.04
CA LEU A 39 -1.10 -2.43 -8.06
C LEU A 39 -0.85 -3.14 -6.72
N ALA A 40 0.18 -2.71 -6.01
CA ALA A 40 0.35 -3.06 -4.60
C ALA A 40 1.00 -1.93 -3.82
N LEU A 41 0.64 -1.83 -2.54
CA LEU A 41 1.34 -1.01 -1.57
C LEU A 41 1.43 -1.73 -0.22
N VAL A 42 2.51 -1.46 0.50
CA VAL A 42 2.68 -1.93 1.88
C VAL A 42 2.87 -0.77 2.84
N THR A 43 2.29 -0.88 4.02
CA THR A 43 2.61 0.00 5.15
C THR A 43 3.11 -0.82 6.33
N ASN A 44 4.01 -0.24 7.12
CA ASN A 44 4.49 -0.89 8.33
C ASN A 44 3.42 -0.83 9.42
N VAL A 45 3.20 -1.93 10.12
CA VAL A 45 2.51 -1.91 11.40
C VAL A 45 3.55 -1.74 12.51
N ARG A 46 3.38 -0.72 13.34
CA ARG A 46 4.30 -0.45 14.46
C ARG A 46 3.98 -1.38 15.62
N ASN A 47 4.90 -2.28 15.90
CA ASN A 47 4.90 -3.10 17.11
C ASN A 47 6.35 -3.24 17.61
N PRO A 48 6.85 -2.27 18.40
CA PRO A 48 8.26 -2.29 18.86
C PRO A 48 8.63 -3.54 19.64
N ALA A 49 7.68 -4.13 20.38
CA ALA A 49 7.92 -5.33 21.18
C ALA A 49 8.11 -6.62 20.34
N LYS A 50 7.78 -6.58 19.04
CA LYS A 50 7.87 -7.72 18.12
C LYS A 50 8.73 -7.42 16.89
N LEU A 51 9.66 -6.47 17.00
CA LEU A 51 10.56 -6.14 15.90
C LEU A 51 11.68 -7.19 15.83
N ASP A 52 11.77 -7.89 14.70
CA ASP A 52 12.90 -8.75 14.36
C ASP A 52 13.79 -8.02 13.34
N GLU A 53 15.03 -7.74 13.74
CA GLU A 53 16.01 -7.06 12.88
C GLU A 53 16.49 -7.94 11.71
N ARG A 54 16.32 -9.26 11.81
CA ARG A 54 16.68 -10.22 10.77
C ARG A 54 15.54 -10.50 9.80
N ALA A 55 14.35 -9.96 10.05
CA ALA A 55 13.21 -10.16 9.18
C ALA A 55 13.46 -9.63 7.76
N PRO A 56 12.98 -10.32 6.72
CA PRO A 56 13.11 -9.87 5.35
C PRO A 56 12.45 -8.51 5.12
N SER A 57 12.91 -7.78 4.11
CA SER A 57 12.36 -6.47 3.78
C SER A 57 10.92 -6.59 3.26
N ARG A 58 10.00 -5.85 3.87
CA ARG A 58 8.60 -5.78 3.39
C ARG A 58 8.47 -5.21 1.97
N GLY A 59 9.48 -4.45 1.53
CA GLY A 59 9.54 -3.90 0.16
C GLY A 59 9.60 -4.95 -0.94
N GLU A 60 9.96 -6.21 -0.64
CA GLU A 60 9.94 -7.31 -1.61
C GLU A 60 8.53 -7.88 -1.87
N ILE A 61 7.57 -7.63 -0.98
CA ILE A 61 6.20 -8.12 -1.12
C ILE A 61 5.54 -7.52 -2.36
N VAL A 62 5.76 -6.23 -2.61
CA VAL A 62 5.16 -5.50 -3.73
C VAL A 62 5.60 -6.08 -5.08
N PRO A 63 6.91 -6.21 -5.41
CA PRO A 63 7.33 -6.83 -6.67
C PRO A 63 6.84 -8.27 -6.83
N ARG A 64 6.78 -9.05 -5.76
CA ARG A 64 6.25 -10.43 -5.81
C ARG A 64 4.78 -10.49 -6.21
N TRP A 65 3.94 -9.58 -5.70
CA TRP A 65 2.55 -9.49 -6.14
C TRP A 65 2.46 -9.04 -7.59
N LEU A 66 3.18 -8.00 -7.95
CA LEU A 66 3.13 -7.39 -9.28
C LEU A 66 3.59 -8.36 -10.38
N GLY A 67 4.61 -9.18 -10.11
CA GLY A 67 5.13 -10.18 -11.05
C GLY A 67 4.38 -11.52 -11.02
N GLY A 68 3.58 -11.77 -9.99
CA GLY A 68 2.89 -13.04 -9.81
C GLY A 68 1.64 -13.18 -10.68
N LYS A 69 1.21 -14.44 -10.87
CA LYS A 69 -0.04 -14.80 -11.58
C LYS A 69 -1.01 -15.57 -10.67
N VAL A 70 -0.72 -15.62 -9.38
CA VAL A 70 -1.53 -16.34 -8.40
C VAL A 70 -2.67 -15.47 -7.87
N SER A 71 -3.76 -16.12 -7.41
CA SER A 71 -4.88 -15.45 -6.76
C SER A 71 -4.46 -14.77 -5.44
N ALA A 72 -5.27 -13.79 -4.99
CA ALA A 72 -5.06 -13.07 -3.76
C ALA A 72 -4.89 -13.99 -2.53
N ASP A 73 -5.76 -14.99 -2.38
CA ASP A 73 -5.71 -15.94 -1.25
C ASP A 73 -4.42 -16.75 -1.24
N ARG A 74 -4.01 -17.27 -2.41
CA ARG A 74 -2.79 -18.06 -2.53
C ARG A 74 -1.55 -17.21 -2.29
N PHE A 75 -1.52 -16.00 -2.81
CA PHE A 75 -0.45 -15.04 -2.54
C PHE A 75 -0.35 -14.75 -1.05
N TRP A 76 -1.50 -14.49 -0.40
CA TRP A 76 -1.55 -14.17 1.02
C TRP A 76 -1.08 -15.32 1.90
N MET A 77 -1.51 -16.56 1.63
CA MET A 77 -1.06 -17.73 2.39
C MET A 77 0.46 -17.83 2.49
N HIS A 78 1.16 -17.57 1.39
CA HIS A 78 2.63 -17.58 1.39
C HIS A 78 3.22 -16.33 2.06
N THR A 79 2.62 -15.17 1.84
CA THR A 79 3.15 -13.89 2.33
C THR A 79 2.93 -13.69 3.82
N ALA A 80 1.80 -14.14 4.37
CA ALA A 80 1.51 -14.04 5.80
C ALA A 80 2.51 -14.81 6.68
N LEU A 81 3.05 -15.90 6.16
CA LEU A 81 3.98 -16.79 6.85
C LEU A 81 5.46 -16.55 6.51
N SER A 82 5.76 -15.54 5.71
CA SER A 82 7.11 -15.31 5.17
C SER A 82 8.09 -14.65 6.16
N GLY A 83 7.75 -14.50 7.42
CA GLY A 83 8.64 -14.00 8.47
C GLY A 83 8.88 -12.50 8.48
N HIS A 84 8.15 -11.72 7.67
CA HIS A 84 8.24 -10.27 7.70
C HIS A 84 7.76 -9.67 9.03
N ASN A 85 8.37 -8.59 9.45
CA ASN A 85 7.82 -7.74 10.50
C ASN A 85 6.41 -7.26 10.14
N GLY A 86 5.67 -6.75 11.12
CA GLY A 86 4.30 -6.29 10.96
C GLY A 86 4.07 -5.38 9.75
N PHE A 87 3.11 -5.74 8.89
CA PHE A 87 2.74 -4.96 7.72
C PHE A 87 1.26 -5.07 7.37
N ASN A 88 0.78 -4.08 6.65
CA ASN A 88 -0.44 -4.15 5.87
C ASN A 88 -0.08 -4.18 4.38
N LEU A 89 -0.88 -4.90 3.61
CA LEU A 89 -0.85 -4.94 2.16
C LEU A 89 -2.20 -4.49 1.62
N ILE A 90 -2.20 -3.54 0.68
CA ILE A 90 -3.31 -3.36 -0.26
C ILE A 90 -2.78 -3.81 -1.61
N ALA A 91 -3.53 -4.67 -2.29
CA ALA A 91 -3.16 -5.15 -3.60
C ALA A 91 -4.39 -5.25 -4.49
N ALA A 92 -4.22 -4.94 -5.76
CA ALA A 92 -5.28 -4.95 -6.76
C ALA A 92 -4.83 -5.57 -8.07
N ASP A 93 -5.78 -6.17 -8.75
CA ASP A 93 -5.69 -6.57 -10.16
C ASP A 93 -6.90 -5.97 -10.87
N PHE A 94 -6.68 -4.88 -11.61
CA PHE A 94 -7.78 -4.14 -12.26
C PHE A 94 -8.38 -4.92 -13.43
N GLN A 95 -7.63 -5.85 -14.05
CA GLN A 95 -8.18 -6.70 -15.11
C GLN A 95 -9.17 -7.72 -14.55
N GLN A 96 -8.96 -8.18 -13.32
CA GLN A 96 -9.84 -9.11 -12.63
C GLN A 96 -10.91 -8.40 -11.79
N GLY A 97 -10.86 -7.07 -11.69
CA GLY A 97 -11.75 -6.30 -10.82
C GLY A 97 -11.55 -6.65 -9.33
N GLU A 98 -10.34 -7.01 -8.94
CA GLU A 98 -10.03 -7.42 -7.58
C GLU A 98 -9.22 -6.35 -6.86
N CYS A 99 -9.60 -6.08 -5.62
CA CYS A 99 -8.82 -5.30 -4.67
C CYS A 99 -8.98 -5.91 -3.28
N PHE A 100 -7.90 -6.05 -2.54
CA PHE A 100 -7.96 -6.58 -1.19
C PHE A 100 -6.98 -5.89 -0.24
N TRP A 101 -7.33 -5.93 1.03
CA TRP A 101 -6.46 -5.58 2.13
C TRP A 101 -6.15 -6.83 2.96
N ALA A 102 -4.91 -6.94 3.41
CA ALA A 102 -4.47 -7.98 4.33
C ALA A 102 -3.43 -7.44 5.31
N SER A 103 -3.34 -8.05 6.49
CA SER A 103 -2.35 -7.70 7.50
C SER A 103 -1.86 -8.95 8.23
N ASN A 104 -0.53 -9.12 8.35
CA ASN A 104 0.04 -10.22 9.12
C ASN A 104 -0.08 -10.04 10.64
N GLN A 105 -0.68 -8.96 11.10
CA GLN A 105 -1.02 -8.75 12.52
C GLN A 105 -2.43 -9.22 12.85
N ASN A 106 -3.27 -9.40 11.86
CA ASN A 106 -4.62 -9.97 11.98
C ASN A 106 -4.65 -11.22 11.11
N ALA A 107 -4.54 -12.39 11.71
CA ALA A 107 -4.43 -13.69 11.03
C ALA A 107 -5.66 -14.11 10.20
N ALA A 108 -6.57 -13.20 9.91
CA ALA A 108 -7.72 -13.39 9.06
C ALA A 108 -7.32 -13.48 7.57
N HIS A 109 -8.23 -14.00 6.76
CA HIS A 109 -8.13 -14.00 5.31
C HIS A 109 -8.06 -12.58 4.76
N PRO A 110 -7.53 -12.36 3.54
CA PRO A 110 -7.60 -11.08 2.87
C PRO A 110 -9.04 -10.56 2.82
N LEU A 111 -9.23 -9.30 3.18
CA LEU A 111 -10.51 -8.64 3.05
C LEU A 111 -10.63 -8.08 1.63
N ARG A 112 -11.59 -8.57 0.85
CA ARG A 112 -11.94 -7.97 -0.44
C ARG A 112 -12.49 -6.56 -0.21
N LEU A 113 -11.93 -5.59 -0.92
CA LEU A 113 -12.35 -4.20 -0.85
C LEU A 113 -13.34 -3.92 -1.99
N GLU A 114 -14.57 -3.62 -1.63
CA GLU A 114 -15.59 -3.17 -2.57
C GLU A 114 -15.39 -1.68 -2.90
N LYS A 115 -16.23 -1.16 -3.83
CA LYS A 115 -16.18 0.26 -4.19
C LYS A 115 -16.37 1.15 -2.95
N GLY A 116 -15.39 2.01 -2.63
CA GLY A 116 -15.44 2.86 -1.45
C GLY A 116 -14.18 3.67 -1.23
N VAL A 117 -14.18 4.45 -0.16
CA VAL A 117 -13.00 5.20 0.32
C VAL A 117 -12.54 4.59 1.64
N TYR A 118 -11.37 4.02 1.61
CA TYR A 118 -10.73 3.38 2.75
C TYR A 118 -9.52 4.19 3.21
N GLY A 119 -9.19 4.11 4.48
CA GLY A 119 -8.03 4.79 5.03
C GLY A 119 -7.06 3.79 5.67
N LEU A 120 -5.80 3.85 5.28
CA LEU A 120 -4.76 3.01 5.82
C LEU A 120 -3.57 3.85 6.27
N SER A 121 -3.08 3.53 7.47
CA SER A 121 -1.82 4.06 8.00
C SER A 121 -0.99 2.90 8.59
N ASN A 122 -0.42 3.09 9.76
CA ASN A 122 0.44 2.11 10.41
C ASN A 122 -0.30 1.19 11.42
N GLY A 123 -1.62 1.15 11.36
CA GLY A 123 -2.52 0.29 12.14
C GLY A 123 -3.44 -0.52 11.23
N THR A 124 -4.61 -0.91 11.72
CA THR A 124 -5.62 -1.60 10.94
C THR A 124 -6.25 -0.72 9.87
N LEU A 125 -6.87 -1.33 8.87
CA LEU A 125 -7.70 -0.61 7.88
C LEU A 125 -8.79 0.18 8.60
N ASP A 126 -8.98 1.42 8.18
CA ASP A 126 -9.96 2.35 8.75
C ASP A 126 -9.81 2.60 10.26
N ALA A 127 -8.59 2.41 10.80
CA ALA A 127 -8.30 2.79 12.18
C ALA A 127 -8.80 4.23 12.45
N PRO A 128 -9.44 4.49 13.62
CA PRO A 128 -10.14 5.74 13.88
C PRO A 128 -9.20 6.92 14.21
N TRP A 129 -8.00 6.91 13.66
CA TRP A 129 -7.03 7.97 13.84
C TRP A 129 -7.46 9.25 13.14
N ARG A 130 -7.19 10.40 13.77
CA ARG A 130 -7.54 11.72 13.24
C ARG A 130 -7.06 11.92 11.81
N LYS A 131 -5.79 11.60 11.51
CA LYS A 131 -5.21 11.71 10.16
C LYS A 131 -5.95 10.84 9.13
N VAL A 132 -6.37 9.63 9.51
CA VAL A 132 -7.11 8.72 8.63
C VAL A 132 -8.51 9.28 8.35
N ARG A 133 -9.24 9.70 9.40
CA ARG A 133 -10.57 10.29 9.24
C ARG A 133 -10.54 11.57 8.40
N LYS A 134 -9.56 12.46 8.66
CA LYS A 134 -9.40 13.72 7.92
C LYS A 134 -9.16 13.47 6.45
N LEU A 135 -8.17 12.61 6.10
CA LEU A 135 -7.84 12.32 4.71
C LEU A 135 -8.97 11.60 3.97
N LYS A 136 -9.70 10.70 4.64
CA LYS A 136 -10.91 10.08 4.07
C LYS A 136 -12.01 11.09 3.75
N ALA A 137 -12.23 12.06 4.63
CA ALA A 137 -13.22 13.12 4.40
C ALA A 137 -12.81 14.01 3.21
N GLN A 138 -11.54 14.40 3.13
CA GLN A 138 -11.00 15.18 2.02
C GLN A 138 -11.10 14.40 0.69
N MET A 139 -10.77 13.11 0.68
CA MET A 139 -10.90 12.25 -0.51
C MET A 139 -12.35 12.16 -0.99
N ARG A 140 -13.31 11.94 -0.07
CA ARG A 140 -14.73 11.91 -0.41
C ARG A 140 -15.23 13.24 -0.98
N ALA A 141 -14.83 14.35 -0.36
CA ALA A 141 -15.17 15.68 -0.83
C ALA A 141 -14.57 15.94 -2.23
N ALA A 142 -13.30 15.58 -2.43
CA ALA A 142 -12.64 15.72 -3.73
C ALA A 142 -13.35 14.91 -4.83
N ILE A 143 -13.73 13.68 -4.57
CA ILE A 143 -14.48 12.83 -5.52
C ILE A 143 -15.87 13.42 -5.82
N ALA A 144 -16.54 13.99 -4.82
CA ALA A 144 -17.90 14.51 -4.99
C ALA A 144 -17.97 15.87 -5.70
N HIS A 145 -16.88 16.68 -5.67
CA HIS A 145 -16.93 18.07 -6.13
C HIS A 145 -16.00 18.36 -7.32
N ASN A 146 -15.32 17.36 -7.86
CA ASN A 146 -14.41 17.57 -8.98
C ASN A 146 -14.91 16.85 -10.24
N ASP A 147 -15.15 17.62 -11.30
CA ASP A 147 -15.61 17.14 -12.58
C ASP A 147 -14.49 16.73 -13.53
N SER A 148 -13.21 16.91 -13.13
CA SER A 148 -12.05 16.55 -13.92
C SER A 148 -10.97 15.83 -13.11
N ALA A 149 -10.20 14.99 -13.79
CA ALA A 149 -9.08 14.27 -13.18
C ALA A 149 -8.01 15.22 -12.63
N ASP A 150 -7.71 16.30 -13.35
CA ASP A 150 -6.66 17.26 -12.94
C ASP A 150 -7.05 18.02 -11.67
N ALA A 151 -8.32 18.42 -11.53
CA ALA A 151 -8.82 19.08 -10.34
C ALA A 151 -8.81 18.09 -9.15
N LEU A 152 -9.21 16.84 -9.36
CA LEU A 152 -9.14 15.80 -8.34
C LEU A 152 -7.71 15.57 -7.88
N ILE A 153 -6.76 15.42 -8.82
CA ILE A 153 -5.34 15.22 -8.52
C ILE A 153 -4.80 16.40 -7.71
N SER A 154 -5.10 17.63 -8.08
CA SER A 154 -4.65 18.83 -7.37
C SER A 154 -5.13 18.84 -5.91
N HIS A 155 -6.42 18.61 -5.67
CA HIS A 155 -6.98 18.52 -4.33
C HIS A 155 -6.38 17.38 -3.49
N LEU A 156 -6.09 16.24 -4.11
CA LEU A 156 -5.47 15.12 -3.40
C LEU A 156 -4.01 15.44 -3.00
N PHE A 157 -3.26 16.12 -3.86
CA PHE A 157 -1.90 16.56 -3.52
C PHE A 157 -1.91 17.62 -2.41
N GLU A 158 -2.85 18.56 -2.41
CA GLU A 158 -3.04 19.52 -1.31
C GLU A 158 -3.35 18.80 0.01
N ALA A 159 -4.24 17.81 -0.02
CA ALA A 159 -4.57 17.00 1.14
C ALA A 159 -3.37 16.21 1.70
N LEU A 160 -2.53 15.69 0.82
CA LEU A 160 -1.30 14.97 1.18
C LEU A 160 -0.20 15.91 1.71
N ALA A 161 -0.20 17.17 1.30
CA ALA A 161 0.75 18.19 1.76
C ALA A 161 0.41 18.75 3.15
N ASP A 162 -0.72 18.38 3.73
CA ASP A 162 -1.14 18.82 5.06
C ASP A 162 -0.14 18.39 6.15
N ARG A 163 0.43 19.37 6.84
CA ARG A 163 1.40 19.20 7.92
C ARG A 163 0.83 19.44 9.30
N THR A 164 -0.49 19.53 9.42
CA THR A 164 -1.16 19.73 10.72
C THR A 164 -0.86 18.56 11.64
N THR A 165 -0.20 18.84 12.76
CA THR A 165 0.04 17.83 13.80
C THR A 165 -1.22 17.57 14.60
N ALA A 166 -1.39 16.34 15.07
CA ALA A 166 -2.40 16.03 16.07
C ALA A 166 -2.01 16.68 17.41
N PRO A 167 -2.97 17.08 18.24
CA PRO A 167 -2.68 17.42 19.64
C PRO A 167 -2.04 16.21 20.35
N ASP A 168 -1.17 16.46 21.32
CA ASP A 168 -0.35 15.45 22.02
C ASP A 168 -1.12 14.33 22.78
N ALA A 169 -2.44 14.27 22.63
CA ALA A 169 -3.33 13.36 23.37
C ALA A 169 -3.97 12.24 22.50
N GLU A 170 -3.42 11.94 21.31
CA GLU A 170 -3.90 10.82 20.49
C GLU A 170 -2.79 9.79 20.17
#